data_51fc9dae1f636eddfa9b709a13ca32a3
#
_entry.id   51fc9dae1f636eddfa9b709a13ca32a3
#
_cell.length_a   1.000
_cell.length_b   1.000
_cell.length_c   1.000
_cell.angle_alpha   90.00
_cell.angle_beta   90.00
_cell.angle_gamma   90.00
#
_symmetry.space_group_name_H-M   'P 1'
#
loop_
_entity.id
_entity.type
_entity.pdbx_description
1 polymer ?
#
loop_
_entity_poly.entity_id
_entity_poly.type
_entity_poly.pdbx_seq_one_letter_code
_entity_poly.pdbx_strand_id
1 'polypeptide(L)'
;LSKGRFRSHLESTIAQQLDDEGIPYKYEDYSYEYDLPLPRAECADCGSKNVATTRWYTPDFFLPNGIVIETKGKLDRATRKKMIAVRKAHPDEDIRFLFQRNNKIDKRSTTRYMDWAAQHGFKAALRQIPDEWLAEARSDDEDIDAGH
;
A
#
# COMPACT_ATOMS: atom_id res chain seq x y z
N LEU A 1 -0.57 15.97 -18.43
CA LEU A 1 -2.01 15.90 -18.54
C LEU A 1 -2.67 15.40 -17.26
N SER A 2 -2.15 14.32 -16.74
CA SER A 2 -2.73 13.71 -15.56
C SER A 2 -2.15 14.23 -14.27
N LYS A 3 -1.24 15.17 -14.33
CA LYS A 3 -0.52 15.64 -13.15
C LYS A 3 -1.42 16.18 -12.05
N GLY A 4 -2.50 16.86 -12.41
CA GLY A 4 -3.39 17.44 -11.43
C GLY A 4 -4.21 16.41 -10.66
N ARG A 5 -4.26 15.18 -11.14
CA ARG A 5 -5.06 14.16 -10.50
C ARG A 5 -4.29 13.36 -9.42
N PHE A 6 -2.96 13.48 -9.40
CA PHE A 6 -2.14 12.75 -8.43
C PHE A 6 -1.75 13.67 -7.29
N ARG A 7 -1.74 13.11 -6.08
CA ARG A 7 -1.50 13.90 -4.86
C ARG A 7 -0.05 14.23 -4.62
N SER A 8 0.87 13.49 -5.22
CA SER A 8 2.28 13.72 -4.97
C SER A 8 3.08 13.52 -6.24
N HIS A 9 4.31 14.03 -6.21
CA HIS A 9 5.23 13.84 -7.32
C HIS A 9 5.56 12.35 -7.50
N LEU A 10 5.69 11.63 -6.41
CA LEU A 10 5.97 10.20 -6.47
C LEU A 10 4.84 9.47 -7.21
N GLU A 11 3.59 9.79 -6.89
CA GLU A 11 2.46 9.18 -7.57
C GLU A 11 2.47 9.48 -9.06
N SER A 12 2.76 10.72 -9.43
CA SER A 12 2.89 11.10 -10.84
C SER A 12 3.95 10.31 -11.55
N THR A 13 5.08 10.13 -10.89
CA THR A 13 6.21 9.39 -11.45
C THR A 13 5.83 7.93 -11.70
N ILE A 14 5.15 7.32 -10.74
CA ILE A 14 4.71 5.93 -10.89
C ILE A 14 3.68 5.79 -12.01
N ALA A 15 2.74 6.72 -12.08
CA ALA A 15 1.74 6.71 -13.14
C ALA A 15 2.40 6.82 -14.50
N GLN A 16 3.40 7.69 -14.62
CA GLN A 16 4.14 7.87 -15.86
C GLN A 16 4.89 6.59 -16.23
N GLN A 17 5.51 5.95 -15.24
CA GLN A 17 6.20 4.68 -15.48
C GLN A 17 5.25 3.63 -16.03
N LEU A 18 4.06 3.51 -15.43
CA LEU A 18 3.07 2.53 -15.89
C LEU A 18 2.61 2.83 -17.31
N ASP A 19 2.40 4.11 -17.61
CA ASP A 19 2.03 4.53 -18.96
C ASP A 19 3.12 4.17 -19.97
N ASP A 20 4.37 4.46 -19.62
CA ASP A 20 5.51 4.17 -20.49
C ASP A 20 5.68 2.68 -20.73
N GLU A 21 5.35 1.88 -19.74
CA GLU A 21 5.46 0.42 -19.84
C GLU A 21 4.20 -0.24 -20.43
N GLY A 22 3.20 0.56 -20.72
CA GLY A 22 1.97 0.04 -21.31
C GLY A 22 1.13 -0.81 -20.37
N ILE A 23 1.29 -0.61 -19.06
CA ILE A 23 0.53 -1.37 -18.07
C ILE A 23 -0.69 -0.58 -17.66
N PRO A 24 -1.91 -1.11 -17.85
CA PRO A 24 -3.11 -0.43 -17.40
C PRO A 24 -3.16 -0.40 -15.88
N TYR A 25 -3.74 0.66 -15.34
CA TYR A 25 -3.92 0.75 -13.90
C TYR A 25 -5.17 1.56 -13.59
N LYS A 26 -5.63 1.43 -12.35
CA LYS A 26 -6.69 2.28 -11.83
C LYS A 26 -6.12 3.04 -10.64
N TYR A 27 -6.53 4.29 -10.53
CA TYR A 27 -6.03 5.17 -9.48
C TYR A 27 -7.12 5.40 -8.45
N GLU A 28 -6.85 5.04 -7.18
CA GLU A 28 -7.79 5.22 -6.07
C GLU A 28 -9.20 4.70 -6.38
N ASP A 29 -9.27 3.54 -7.02
CA ASP A 29 -10.50 3.00 -7.56
C ASP A 29 -11.34 2.20 -6.57
N TYR A 30 -10.72 1.70 -5.51
CA TYR A 30 -11.40 0.81 -4.58
C TYR A 30 -10.87 1.03 -3.17
N SER A 31 -11.75 0.85 -2.18
CA SER A 31 -11.37 1.01 -0.78
C SER A 31 -11.60 -0.28 -0.01
N TYR A 32 -10.67 -0.59 0.88
CA TYR A 32 -10.75 -1.74 1.75
C TYR A 32 -11.21 -1.31 3.14
N GLU A 33 -12.17 -2.04 3.68
CA GLU A 33 -12.66 -1.79 5.01
C GLU A 33 -11.75 -2.48 6.02
N TYR A 34 -11.47 -1.83 7.14
CA TYR A 34 -10.69 -2.42 8.20
C TYR A 34 -11.10 -1.82 9.54
N ASP A 35 -10.82 -2.53 10.61
CA ASP A 35 -11.11 -2.06 11.96
C ASP A 35 -9.84 -1.62 12.65
N LEU A 36 -9.88 -0.46 13.29
CA LEU A 36 -8.77 0.04 14.07
C LEU A 36 -9.21 0.13 15.51
N PRO A 37 -8.58 -0.62 16.42
CA PRO A 37 -8.95 -0.59 17.83
C PRO A 37 -8.80 0.81 18.42
N LEU A 38 -9.77 1.21 19.24
CA LEU A 38 -9.70 2.49 19.93
C LEU A 38 -8.88 2.35 21.21
N PRO A 39 -8.24 3.44 21.65
CA PRO A 39 -7.54 3.42 22.92
C PRO A 39 -8.49 3.03 24.06
N ARG A 40 -7.96 2.30 25.04
CA ARG A 40 -8.76 1.82 26.16
C ARG A 40 -9.48 2.96 26.90
N ALA A 41 -8.84 4.09 27.04
CA ALA A 41 -9.41 5.22 27.78
C ALA A 41 -10.73 5.69 27.18
N GLU A 42 -10.91 5.55 25.90
CA GLU A 42 -12.12 5.98 25.21
C GLU A 42 -13.30 5.05 25.44
N CYS A 43 -13.06 3.89 26.02
CA CYS A 43 -14.09 2.91 26.27
C CYS A 43 -14.55 2.88 27.72
N ALA A 44 -14.05 3.77 28.57
CA ALA A 44 -14.32 3.74 29.99
C ALA A 44 -15.81 3.85 30.31
N ASP A 45 -16.52 4.70 29.60
CA ASP A 45 -17.93 4.93 29.86
C ASP A 45 -18.83 3.77 29.44
N CYS A 46 -18.47 3.11 28.35
CA CYS A 46 -19.30 2.03 27.84
C CYS A 46 -18.93 0.68 28.41
N GLY A 47 -17.81 0.61 29.13
CA GLY A 47 -17.35 -0.65 29.73
C GLY A 47 -16.81 -1.65 28.73
N SER A 48 -16.73 -1.30 27.48
CA SER A 48 -16.23 -2.19 26.45
C SER A 48 -14.71 -2.11 26.37
N LYS A 49 -14.06 -3.26 26.23
CA LYS A 49 -12.61 -3.30 26.14
C LYS A 49 -12.11 -3.47 24.70
N ASN A 50 -13.01 -3.81 23.81
CA ASN A 50 -12.63 -4.12 22.42
C ASN A 50 -13.41 -3.30 21.41
N VAL A 51 -13.57 -2.03 21.72
CA VAL A 51 -14.23 -1.13 20.79
C VAL A 51 -13.30 -0.88 19.61
N ALA A 52 -13.85 -0.98 18.42
CA ALA A 52 -13.10 -0.73 17.21
C ALA A 52 -13.87 0.25 16.34
N THR A 53 -13.14 0.99 15.51
CA THR A 53 -13.74 1.92 14.57
C THR A 53 -13.53 1.38 13.18
N THR A 54 -14.60 1.25 12.42
CA THR A 54 -14.51 0.85 11.03
C THR A 54 -13.95 2.01 10.21
N ARG A 55 -12.95 1.71 9.41
CA ARG A 55 -12.30 2.70 8.57
C ARG A 55 -12.10 2.15 7.17
N TRP A 56 -11.73 3.04 6.27
CA TRP A 56 -11.53 2.70 4.87
C TRP A 56 -10.13 3.08 4.43
N TYR A 57 -9.49 2.18 3.70
CA TYR A 57 -8.17 2.39 3.14
C TYR A 57 -8.27 2.37 1.62
N THR A 58 -7.83 3.44 0.97
CA THR A 58 -7.85 3.55 -0.47
C THR A 58 -6.42 3.55 -0.99
N PRO A 59 -5.95 2.44 -1.56
CA PRO A 59 -4.62 2.39 -2.16
C PRO A 59 -4.50 3.32 -3.34
N ASP A 60 -3.27 3.67 -3.69
CA ASP A 60 -3.04 4.60 -4.79
C ASP A 60 -3.26 3.96 -6.16
N PHE A 61 -2.70 2.79 -6.39
CA PHE A 61 -2.78 2.15 -7.72
C PHE A 61 -3.20 0.70 -7.63
N PHE A 62 -4.02 0.29 -8.60
CA PHE A 62 -4.41 -1.10 -8.76
C PHE A 62 -3.92 -1.56 -10.13
N LEU A 63 -3.01 -2.51 -10.13
CA LEU A 63 -2.42 -3.07 -11.35
C LEU A 63 -3.07 -4.39 -11.72
N PRO A 64 -2.83 -4.89 -12.94
CA PRO A 64 -3.30 -6.23 -13.28
C PRO A 64 -2.69 -7.27 -12.35
N ASN A 65 -3.31 -8.42 -12.28
CA ASN A 65 -2.84 -9.55 -11.48
C ASN A 65 -2.95 -9.30 -9.97
N GLY A 66 -3.85 -8.40 -9.59
CA GLY A 66 -4.13 -8.19 -8.18
C GLY A 66 -3.06 -7.44 -7.41
N ILE A 67 -2.11 -6.83 -8.09
CA ILE A 67 -1.05 -6.06 -7.43
C ILE A 67 -1.59 -4.69 -7.03
N VAL A 68 -1.43 -4.36 -5.75
CA VAL A 68 -1.88 -3.08 -5.21
C VAL A 68 -0.66 -2.28 -4.78
N ILE A 69 -0.56 -1.05 -5.24
CA ILE A 69 0.61 -0.19 -4.95
C ILE A 69 0.19 0.96 -4.05
N GLU A 70 0.95 1.14 -3.00
CA GLU A 70 0.82 2.27 -2.09
C GLU A 70 2.11 3.07 -2.11
N THR A 71 2.03 4.35 -2.47
CA THR A 71 3.22 5.21 -2.48
C THR A 71 3.26 5.99 -1.18
N LYS A 72 4.44 6.13 -0.59
CA LYS A 72 4.60 6.85 0.67
C LYS A 72 5.90 7.63 0.69
N GLY A 73 5.80 8.93 0.95
CA GLY A 73 6.98 9.72 1.23
C GLY A 73 7.38 9.59 2.70
N LYS A 74 6.41 9.38 3.57
CA LYS A 74 6.63 9.29 5.00
C LYS A 74 5.82 8.15 5.59
N LEU A 75 6.48 7.27 6.33
CA LEU A 75 5.83 6.13 6.97
C LEU A 75 5.78 6.39 8.47
N ASP A 76 4.91 7.30 8.88
CA ASP A 76 4.80 7.69 10.27
C ASP A 76 4.06 6.62 11.09
N ARG A 77 4.00 6.85 12.39
CA ARG A 77 3.44 5.89 13.32
C ARG A 77 1.98 5.56 13.00
N ALA A 78 1.19 6.59 12.70
CA ALA A 78 -0.22 6.38 12.38
C ALA A 78 -0.39 5.55 11.12
N THR A 79 0.42 5.81 10.11
CA THR A 79 0.38 5.04 8.87
C THR A 79 0.77 3.58 9.11
N ARG A 80 1.83 3.37 9.90
CA ARG A 80 2.26 2.00 10.20
C ARG A 80 1.16 1.22 10.91
N LYS A 81 0.52 1.85 11.89
CA LYS A 81 -0.56 1.23 12.64
C LYS A 81 -1.75 0.89 11.73
N LYS A 82 -2.11 1.82 10.87
CA LYS A 82 -3.16 1.63 9.88
C LYS A 82 -2.86 0.44 8.96
N MET A 83 -1.65 0.40 8.43
CA MET A 83 -1.32 -0.65 7.46
C MET A 83 -1.22 -2.03 8.08
N ILE A 84 -0.82 -2.10 9.34
CA ILE A 84 -0.84 -3.38 10.07
C ILE A 84 -2.29 -3.86 10.20
N ALA A 85 -3.21 -2.96 10.52
CA ALA A 85 -4.63 -3.29 10.65
C ALA A 85 -5.22 -3.72 9.30
N VAL A 86 -4.84 -3.03 8.23
CA VAL A 86 -5.28 -3.39 6.88
C VAL A 86 -4.79 -4.78 6.50
N ARG A 87 -3.51 -5.06 6.77
CA ARG A 87 -2.93 -6.38 6.47
C ARG A 87 -3.65 -7.48 7.24
N LYS A 88 -3.98 -7.21 8.48
CA LYS A 88 -4.71 -8.19 9.31
C LYS A 88 -6.11 -8.46 8.75
N ALA A 89 -6.79 -7.42 8.30
CA ALA A 89 -8.14 -7.55 7.76
C ALA A 89 -8.14 -8.20 6.37
N HIS A 90 -7.08 -8.00 5.60
CA HIS A 90 -6.99 -8.46 4.22
C HIS A 90 -5.68 -9.17 3.96
N PRO A 91 -5.46 -10.34 4.59
CA PRO A 91 -4.17 -11.02 4.50
C PRO A 91 -3.82 -11.54 3.11
N ASP A 92 -4.82 -11.72 2.25
CA ASP A 92 -4.60 -12.26 0.92
C ASP A 92 -4.36 -11.20 -0.14
N GLU A 93 -4.49 -9.93 0.21
CA GLU A 93 -4.26 -8.86 -0.74
C GLU A 93 -2.77 -8.61 -0.94
N ASP A 94 -2.38 -8.38 -2.17
CA ASP A 94 -0.97 -8.19 -2.53
C ASP A 94 -0.64 -6.69 -2.54
N ILE A 95 -0.52 -6.13 -1.34
CA ILE A 95 -0.24 -4.71 -1.16
C ILE A 95 1.27 -4.50 -1.08
N ARG A 96 1.77 -3.62 -1.93
CA ARG A 96 3.20 -3.33 -2.04
C ARG A 96 3.44 -1.83 -1.87
N PHE A 97 4.56 -1.49 -1.24
CA PHE A 97 4.92 -0.09 -1.01
C PHE A 97 5.97 0.41 -1.99
N LEU A 98 5.83 1.66 -2.38
CA LEU A 98 6.89 2.38 -3.07
C LEU A 98 7.19 3.61 -2.22
N PHE A 99 8.39 3.62 -1.65
CA PHE A 99 8.82 4.71 -0.78
C PHE A 99 9.70 5.68 -1.55
N GLN A 100 9.60 6.95 -1.21
CA GLN A 100 10.49 7.96 -1.77
C GLN A 100 11.92 7.76 -1.26
N ARG A 101 12.06 7.42 0.01
CA ARG A 101 13.36 7.20 0.66
C ARG A 101 13.25 6.06 1.65
N ASN A 102 14.39 5.44 1.94
CA ASN A 102 14.44 4.36 2.92
C ASN A 102 14.90 4.90 4.27
N ASN A 103 14.06 5.73 4.88
CA ASN A 103 14.36 6.37 6.16
C ASN A 103 14.15 5.42 7.32
N LYS A 104 14.74 5.76 8.46
CA LYS A 104 14.44 5.07 9.72
C LYS A 104 12.99 5.34 10.10
N ILE A 105 12.34 4.38 10.74
CA ILE A 105 10.94 4.56 11.12
C ILE A 105 10.79 5.60 12.25
N ASP A 106 11.83 5.74 13.07
CA ASP A 106 11.91 6.84 14.05
C ASP A 106 13.36 7.05 14.44
N LYS A 107 13.61 8.06 15.26
CA LYS A 107 14.98 8.47 15.63
C LYS A 107 15.76 7.40 16.38
N ARG A 108 15.09 6.59 17.16
CA ARG A 108 15.74 5.61 18.02
C ARG A 108 15.85 4.23 17.39
N SER A 109 15.21 4.03 16.27
CA SER A 109 15.18 2.73 15.64
C SER A 109 16.27 2.58 14.60
N THR A 110 16.75 1.35 14.43
CA THR A 110 17.61 1.02 13.30
C THR A 110 16.79 0.46 12.15
N THR A 111 15.51 0.22 12.38
CA THR A 111 14.59 -0.28 11.36
C THR A 111 14.27 0.82 10.36
N ARG A 112 14.42 0.51 9.07
CA ARG A 112 14.08 1.45 8.01
C ARG A 112 12.75 1.07 7.37
N TYR A 113 12.22 1.95 6.55
CA TYR A 113 10.93 1.72 5.90
C TYR A 113 10.87 0.37 5.17
N MET A 114 11.93 0.05 4.41
CA MET A 114 11.98 -1.23 3.68
C MET A 114 11.99 -2.42 4.64
N ASP A 115 12.72 -2.30 5.75
CA ASP A 115 12.77 -3.34 6.76
C ASP A 115 11.41 -3.56 7.41
N TRP A 116 10.76 -2.46 7.74
CA TRP A 116 9.45 -2.50 8.35
C TRP A 116 8.44 -3.21 7.43
N ALA A 117 8.48 -2.86 6.15
CA ALA A 117 7.57 -3.47 5.17
C ALA A 117 7.79 -4.99 5.12
N ALA A 118 9.05 -5.40 5.03
CA ALA A 118 9.37 -6.83 4.98
C ALA A 118 8.91 -7.56 6.24
N GLN A 119 9.11 -6.94 7.40
CA GLN A 119 8.70 -7.54 8.68
C GLN A 119 7.19 -7.76 8.76
N HIS A 120 6.42 -6.95 8.08
CA HIS A 120 4.96 -7.03 8.13
C HIS A 120 4.34 -7.65 6.88
N GLY A 121 5.17 -8.31 6.07
CA GLY A 121 4.67 -9.05 4.92
C GLY A 121 4.33 -8.23 3.70
N PHE A 122 4.88 -7.03 3.59
CA PHE A 122 4.70 -6.18 2.42
C PHE A 122 5.96 -6.17 1.57
N LYS A 123 5.80 -6.34 0.27
CA LYS A 123 6.91 -6.10 -0.65
C LYS A 123 7.08 -4.59 -0.78
N ALA A 124 8.30 -4.15 -1.02
CA ALA A 124 8.57 -2.72 -1.10
C ALA A 124 9.73 -2.43 -2.04
N ALA A 125 9.73 -1.22 -2.57
CA ALA A 125 10.81 -0.74 -3.42
C ALA A 125 10.92 0.76 -3.27
N LEU A 126 11.93 1.35 -3.89
CA LEU A 126 12.18 2.79 -3.78
C LEU A 126 11.95 3.48 -5.13
N ARG A 127 11.16 4.51 -5.10
CA ARG A 127 10.97 5.49 -6.18
C ARG A 127 10.39 5.03 -7.50
N GLN A 128 10.54 3.78 -7.86
CA GLN A 128 9.97 3.29 -9.10
C GLN A 128 9.63 1.81 -8.97
N ILE A 129 8.76 1.35 -9.84
CA ILE A 129 8.34 -0.05 -9.82
C ILE A 129 9.48 -0.90 -10.37
N PRO A 130 9.92 -1.93 -9.61
CA PRO A 130 10.96 -2.82 -10.11
C PRO A 130 10.51 -3.58 -11.36
N ASP A 131 11.45 -3.93 -12.22
CA ASP A 131 11.17 -4.68 -13.44
C ASP A 131 10.42 -5.98 -13.16
N GLU A 132 10.76 -6.64 -12.06
CA GLU A 132 10.08 -7.90 -11.67
C GLU A 132 8.60 -7.68 -11.42
N TRP A 133 8.25 -6.56 -10.81
CA TRP A 133 6.84 -6.26 -10.55
C TRP A 133 6.10 -5.94 -11.84
N LEU A 134 6.78 -5.25 -12.76
CA LEU A 134 6.20 -4.95 -14.06
C LEU A 134 5.95 -6.24 -14.83
N ALA A 135 6.89 -7.17 -14.74
CA ALA A 135 6.73 -8.46 -15.38
C ALA A 135 5.56 -9.25 -14.79
N GLU A 136 5.42 -9.21 -13.47
CA GLU A 136 4.29 -9.87 -12.79
C GLU A 136 2.95 -9.29 -13.25
N ALA A 137 2.90 -7.97 -13.40
CA ALA A 137 1.68 -7.31 -13.84
C ALA A 137 1.28 -7.73 -15.26
N ARG A 138 2.26 -8.03 -16.09
CA ARG A 138 2.01 -8.47 -17.47
C ARG A 138 1.71 -9.96 -17.59
N SER A 139 2.32 -10.75 -16.72
CA SER A 139 2.25 -12.21 -16.85
C SER A 139 0.86 -12.77 -16.60
N ASP A 140 0.02 -12.06 -15.88
CA ASP A 140 -1.33 -12.53 -15.61
C ASP A 140 -2.13 -12.74 -16.90
N ASP A 141 -1.95 -11.81 -17.84
CA ASP A 141 -2.64 -11.91 -19.13
C ASP A 141 -2.16 -13.14 -19.92
N GLU A 142 -0.87 -13.40 -19.85
CA GLU A 142 -0.29 -14.56 -20.53
C GLU A 142 -0.78 -15.86 -19.91
N ASP A 143 -0.85 -15.90 -18.61
CA ASP A 143 -1.30 -17.10 -17.90
C ASP A 143 -2.75 -17.43 -18.26
N ILE A 144 -3.58 -16.40 -18.35
CA ILE A 144 -4.97 -16.57 -18.71
C ILE A 144 -5.08 -17.15 -20.12
N ASP A 145 -4.31 -16.61 -21.04
CA ASP A 145 -4.30 -17.05 -22.41
C ASP A 145 -3.77 -18.48 -22.52
N ALA A 146 -2.73 -18.78 -21.77
CA ALA A 146 -2.13 -20.10 -21.79
C ALA A 146 -3.05 -21.18 -21.22
N GLY A 147 -3.97 -20.80 -20.36
CA GLY A 147 -4.90 -21.72 -19.77
C GLY A 147 -6.01 -22.16 -20.69
N HIS A 148 -6.04 -21.61 -21.85
CA HIS A 148 -7.06 -21.92 -22.84
C HIS A 148 -6.48 -22.71 -24.00
#